data_5489bd478e87564f23cdbb1d89081e23
#
_entry.id   5489bd478e87564f23cdbb1d89081e23
#
_cell.length_a   1.000
_cell.length_b   1.000
_cell.length_c   1.000
_cell.angle_alpha   90.00
_cell.angle_beta   90.00
_cell.angle_gamma   90.00
#
_symmetry.space_group_name_H-M   'P 1'
#
loop_
_entity.id
_entity.type
_entity.pdbx_description
1 polymer ?
#
loop_
_entity_poly.entity_id
_entity_poly.type
_entity_poly.pdbx_seq_one_letter_code
_entity_poly.pdbx_strand_id
1 'polypeptide(L)'
;ITIDNDFVVRDLKIIEGQNGPFVAMPSRKLSDRCPKCRGKNHLRAQYCNDCGARLAEKRFMVTGAKVRLYADTAHPVNTKCRELIQQKVLTAFKEELEKSTQPGYKPTKMEYLEDIEYYEAEYPEEKRDGRLGEGLLP
;
A
#
# COMPACT_ATOMS: atom_id res chain seq x y z
N ILE A 1 5.10 4.54 -12.81
CA ILE A 1 6.06 4.91 -13.85
C ILE A 1 6.21 3.77 -14.85
N THR A 2 6.27 4.12 -16.12
CA THR A 2 6.55 3.18 -17.22
C THR A 2 8.01 3.34 -17.65
N ILE A 3 8.71 2.24 -17.82
CA ILE A 3 10.10 2.19 -18.23
C ILE A 3 10.14 1.55 -19.61
N ASP A 4 10.69 2.27 -20.60
CA ASP A 4 10.87 1.86 -22.02
C ASP A 4 9.60 1.31 -22.71
N ASN A 5 8.42 1.68 -22.21
CA ASN A 5 7.10 1.15 -22.62
C ASN A 5 6.90 -0.37 -22.41
N ASP A 6 7.85 -1.04 -21.78
CA ASP A 6 7.83 -2.49 -21.60
C ASP A 6 7.59 -2.91 -20.15
N PHE A 7 7.88 -2.02 -19.19
CA PHE A 7 7.76 -2.35 -17.78
C PHE A 7 7.14 -1.22 -16.97
N VAL A 8 6.14 -1.55 -16.13
CA VAL A 8 5.44 -0.59 -15.28
C VAL A 8 5.69 -0.86 -13.80
N VAL A 9 6.05 0.17 -13.05
CA VAL A 9 6.08 0.15 -11.58
C VAL A 9 4.95 1.02 -11.08
N ARG A 10 4.01 0.41 -10.35
CA ARG A 10 2.83 1.08 -9.77
C ARG A 10 3.06 1.43 -8.30
N ASP A 11 2.15 2.19 -7.71
CA ASP A 11 2.10 2.51 -6.27
C ASP A 11 3.30 3.26 -5.69
N LEU A 12 4.03 4.03 -6.53
CA LEU A 12 4.94 5.03 -6.01
C LEU A 12 4.11 6.14 -5.34
N LYS A 13 4.61 6.65 -4.22
CA LYS A 13 3.95 7.72 -3.47
C LYS A 13 4.86 8.93 -3.38
N ILE A 14 4.29 10.12 -3.55
CA ILE A 14 4.98 11.37 -3.23
C ILE A 14 4.58 11.73 -1.82
N ILE A 15 5.56 11.87 -0.94
CA ILE A 15 5.38 12.15 0.48
C ILE A 15 6.02 13.48 0.80
N GLU A 16 5.29 14.38 1.46
CA GLU A 16 5.84 15.61 2.00
C GLU A 16 6.69 15.29 3.23
N GLY A 17 7.98 15.57 3.14
CA GLY A 17 8.94 15.37 4.22
C GLY A 17 9.44 16.69 4.81
N GLN A 18 10.21 16.62 5.87
CA GLN A 18 10.79 17.80 6.51
C GLN A 18 11.72 18.61 5.57
N ASN A 19 12.34 17.95 4.61
CA ASN A 19 13.25 18.54 3.63
C ASN A 19 12.61 18.71 2.24
N GLY A 20 11.27 18.68 2.17
CA GLY A 20 10.50 18.76 0.94
C GLY A 20 9.98 17.40 0.45
N PRO A 21 9.27 17.38 -0.69
CA PRO A 21 8.64 16.18 -1.21
C PRO A 21 9.67 15.16 -1.70
N PHE A 22 9.42 13.90 -1.42
CA PHE A 22 10.25 12.79 -1.90
C PHE A 22 9.40 11.63 -2.40
N VAL A 23 9.99 10.77 -3.24
CA VAL A 23 9.33 9.60 -3.80
C VAL A 23 9.59 8.38 -2.93
N ALA A 24 8.53 7.81 -2.38
CA ALA A 24 8.58 6.53 -1.70
C ALA A 24 8.30 5.39 -2.69
N MET A 25 9.13 4.35 -2.62
CA MET A 25 8.98 3.16 -3.46
C MET A 25 7.77 2.34 -3.01
N PRO A 26 7.17 1.56 -3.92
CA PRO A 26 6.06 0.68 -3.59
C PRO A 26 6.49 -0.36 -2.57
N SER A 27 5.73 -0.49 -1.50
CA SER A 27 6.05 -1.40 -0.40
C SER A 27 4.79 -2.08 0.13
N ARG A 28 4.96 -3.28 0.68
CA ARG A 28 3.91 -4.04 1.34
C ARG A 28 4.20 -4.23 2.82
N LYS A 29 3.15 -4.33 3.61
CA LYS A 29 3.28 -4.68 5.02
C LYS A 29 3.83 -6.09 5.16
N LEU A 30 4.82 -6.27 6.02
CA LEU A 30 5.31 -7.58 6.40
C LEU A 30 4.23 -8.31 7.21
N SER A 31 4.08 -9.60 6.92
CA SER A 31 3.11 -10.46 7.57
C SER A 31 3.79 -11.72 8.09
N ASP A 32 3.19 -12.31 9.12
CA ASP A 32 3.58 -13.59 9.69
C ASP A 32 2.37 -14.54 9.71
N ARG A 33 2.61 -15.82 9.90
CA ARG A 33 1.55 -16.84 9.92
C ARG A 33 1.06 -17.09 11.34
N CYS A 34 -0.25 -17.24 11.48
CA CYS A 34 -0.85 -17.67 12.73
C CYS A 34 -0.37 -19.09 13.09
N PRO A 35 0.08 -19.34 14.35
CA PRO A 35 0.50 -20.66 14.77
C PRO A 35 -0.66 -21.67 14.80
N LYS A 36 -1.92 -21.19 14.94
CA LYS A 36 -3.12 -22.06 15.04
C LYS A 36 -3.68 -22.43 13.67
N CYS A 37 -3.97 -21.45 12.80
CA CYS A 37 -4.65 -21.68 11.51
C CYS A 37 -3.77 -21.42 10.29
N ARG A 38 -2.55 -20.92 10.47
CA ARG A 38 -1.61 -20.51 9.41
C ARG A 38 -2.05 -19.31 8.55
N GLY A 39 -3.16 -18.66 8.86
CA GLY A 39 -3.62 -17.43 8.22
C GLY A 39 -2.57 -16.32 8.33
N LYS A 40 -2.46 -15.50 7.31
CA LYS A 40 -1.49 -14.38 7.24
C LYS A 40 -2.01 -13.19 8.05
N ASN A 41 -1.20 -12.67 8.94
CA ASN A 41 -1.49 -11.50 9.75
C ASN A 41 -0.35 -10.50 9.69
N HIS A 42 -0.63 -9.22 9.67
CA HIS A 42 0.42 -8.22 9.75
C HIS A 42 1.14 -8.30 11.11
N LEU A 43 2.41 -7.90 11.16
CA LEU A 43 3.25 -8.08 12.35
C LEU A 43 2.74 -7.40 13.62
N ARG A 44 1.93 -6.35 13.50
CA ARG A 44 1.32 -5.63 14.63
C ARG A 44 -0.04 -6.20 15.06
N ALA A 45 -0.57 -7.23 14.38
CA ALA A 45 -1.84 -7.81 14.77
C ALA A 45 -1.73 -8.50 16.11
N GLN A 46 -2.66 -8.22 17.01
CA GLN A 46 -2.76 -8.87 18.33
C GLN A 46 -3.58 -10.15 18.24
N TYR A 47 -4.50 -10.23 17.29
CA TYR A 47 -5.35 -11.37 17.04
C TYR A 47 -5.30 -11.79 15.58
N CYS A 48 -5.52 -13.06 15.34
CA CYS A 48 -5.60 -13.58 13.97
C CYS A 48 -6.91 -13.16 13.30
N ASN A 49 -6.82 -12.64 12.08
CA ASN A 49 -8.00 -12.22 11.31
C ASN A 49 -8.92 -13.39 10.94
N ASP A 50 -8.36 -14.62 10.78
CA ASP A 50 -9.13 -15.77 10.34
C ASP A 50 -9.74 -16.58 11.49
N CYS A 51 -9.01 -16.81 12.59
CA CYS A 51 -9.44 -17.71 13.67
C CYS A 51 -9.56 -17.03 15.04
N GLY A 52 -9.33 -15.73 15.15
CA GLY A 52 -9.41 -14.98 16.40
C GLY A 52 -8.37 -15.33 17.47
N ALA A 53 -7.44 -16.27 17.21
CA ALA A 53 -6.42 -16.64 18.17
C ALA A 53 -5.51 -15.45 18.51
N ARG A 54 -5.19 -15.28 19.80
CA ARG A 54 -4.22 -14.27 20.24
C ARG A 54 -2.85 -14.60 19.66
N LEU A 55 -2.22 -13.61 19.07
CA LEU A 55 -0.90 -13.71 18.47
C LEU A 55 0.17 -13.23 19.45
N ALA A 56 1.37 -13.81 19.38
CA ALA A 56 2.47 -13.40 20.24
C ALA A 56 2.86 -11.94 20.01
N GLU A 57 3.14 -11.23 21.08
CA GLU A 57 3.72 -9.90 21.02
C GLU A 57 5.14 -9.99 20.48
N LYS A 58 5.61 -8.95 19.75
CA LYS A 58 6.98 -8.87 19.21
C LYS A 58 7.35 -9.92 18.14
N ARG A 59 6.49 -10.16 17.18
CA ARG A 59 6.81 -10.94 15.98
C ARG A 59 7.63 -10.15 14.95
N PHE A 60 8.34 -9.12 15.39
CA PHE A 60 9.12 -8.24 14.53
C PHE A 60 10.49 -8.82 14.28
N MET A 61 10.94 -8.78 13.02
CA MET A 61 12.35 -8.92 12.74
C MET A 61 13.05 -7.63 13.19
N VAL A 62 13.85 -7.73 14.23
CA VAL A 62 14.72 -6.65 14.69
C VAL A 62 16.05 -6.78 13.95
N THR A 63 16.27 -5.95 12.93
CA THR A 63 17.57 -5.83 12.31
C THR A 63 18.25 -4.59 12.88
N GLY A 64 19.09 -4.77 13.89
CA GLY A 64 19.66 -3.66 14.66
C GLY A 64 18.61 -2.94 15.50
N ALA A 65 18.71 -1.61 15.63
CA ALA A 65 17.80 -0.79 16.44
C ALA A 65 16.44 -0.48 15.75
N LYS A 66 16.21 -0.93 14.53
CA LYS A 66 14.99 -0.58 13.75
C LYS A 66 14.10 -1.79 13.50
N VAL A 67 12.82 -1.63 13.83
CA VAL A 67 11.77 -2.60 13.50
C VAL A 67 11.35 -2.42 12.04
N ARG A 68 11.54 -3.44 11.21
CA ARG A 68 11.09 -3.45 9.82
C ARG A 68 9.67 -3.96 9.74
N LEU A 69 8.74 -3.10 9.32
CA LEU A 69 7.31 -3.44 9.18
C LEU A 69 6.84 -3.54 7.72
N TYR A 70 7.66 -3.02 6.80
CA TYR A 70 7.37 -2.98 5.37
C TYR A 70 8.56 -3.53 4.60
N ALA A 71 8.28 -4.11 3.46
CA ALA A 71 9.28 -4.51 2.47
C ALA A 71 8.94 -3.87 1.13
N ASP A 72 9.93 -3.27 0.49
CA ASP A 72 9.78 -2.72 -0.84
C ASP A 72 9.51 -3.85 -1.84
N THR A 73 8.53 -3.65 -2.71
CA THR A 73 8.21 -4.58 -3.80
C THR A 73 9.02 -4.29 -5.05
N ALA A 74 9.41 -3.04 -5.22
CA ALA A 74 10.35 -2.60 -6.26
C ALA A 74 11.21 -1.46 -5.69
N HIS A 75 12.50 -1.46 -5.99
CA HIS A 75 13.40 -0.41 -5.58
C HIS A 75 14.59 -0.28 -6.55
N PRO A 76 15.15 0.93 -6.72
CA PRO A 76 16.35 1.13 -7.52
C PRO A 76 17.56 0.47 -6.86
N VAL A 77 18.41 -0.14 -7.67
CA VAL A 77 19.61 -0.86 -7.19
C VAL A 77 20.73 0.08 -6.79
N ASN A 78 20.75 1.30 -7.34
CA ASN A 78 21.81 2.28 -7.08
C ASN A 78 21.24 3.69 -6.87
N THR A 79 22.06 4.57 -6.29
CA THR A 79 21.70 5.95 -5.98
C THR A 79 21.35 6.76 -7.21
N LYS A 80 22.11 6.60 -8.31
CA LYS A 80 21.84 7.32 -9.57
C LYS A 80 20.44 7.04 -10.11
N CYS A 81 20.03 5.77 -10.10
CA CYS A 81 18.68 5.38 -10.53
C CYS A 81 17.61 5.95 -9.58
N ARG A 82 17.85 5.95 -8.28
CA ARG A 82 16.94 6.54 -7.30
C ARG A 82 16.75 8.04 -7.53
N GLU A 83 17.83 8.77 -7.72
CA GLU A 83 17.81 10.21 -7.98
C GLU A 83 17.10 10.53 -9.31
N LEU A 84 17.36 9.75 -10.36
CA LEU A 84 16.68 9.90 -11.65
C LEU A 84 15.18 9.70 -11.53
N ILE A 85 14.73 8.64 -10.85
CA ILE A 85 13.31 8.37 -10.61
C ILE A 85 12.68 9.53 -9.81
N GLN A 86 13.33 9.94 -8.72
CA GLN A 86 12.84 11.04 -7.88
C GLN A 86 12.70 12.33 -8.69
N GLN A 87 13.72 12.72 -9.42
CA GLN A 87 13.70 13.92 -10.26
C GLN A 87 12.57 13.88 -11.30
N LYS A 88 12.47 12.79 -12.05
CA LYS A 88 11.43 12.63 -13.09
C LYS A 88 10.03 12.67 -12.52
N VAL A 89 9.78 11.95 -11.44
CA VAL A 89 8.46 11.89 -10.79
C VAL A 89 8.07 13.24 -10.19
N LEU A 90 8.99 13.92 -9.50
CA LEU A 90 8.69 15.24 -8.90
C LEU A 90 8.51 16.32 -9.97
N THR A 91 9.22 16.26 -11.08
CA THR A 91 9.02 17.19 -12.22
C THR A 91 7.63 17.00 -12.82
N ALA A 92 7.28 15.75 -13.16
CA ALA A 92 5.94 15.44 -13.68
C ALA A 92 4.81 15.81 -12.71
N PHE A 93 5.02 15.63 -11.42
CA PHE A 93 4.05 16.03 -10.40
C PHE A 93 3.84 17.56 -10.37
N LYS A 94 4.91 18.36 -10.44
CA LYS A 94 4.80 19.82 -10.51
C LYS A 94 4.06 20.28 -11.75
N GLU A 95 4.40 19.73 -12.91
CA GLU A 95 3.73 20.03 -14.17
C GLU A 95 2.23 19.70 -14.11
N GLU A 96 1.88 18.57 -13.49
CA GLU A 96 0.48 18.18 -13.35
C GLU A 96 -0.29 19.06 -12.35
N LEU A 97 0.36 19.50 -11.27
CA LEU A 97 -0.20 20.49 -10.36
C LEU A 97 -0.50 21.82 -11.08
N GLU A 98 0.43 22.31 -11.90
CA GLU A 98 0.22 23.54 -12.67
C GLU A 98 -0.94 23.39 -13.66
N LYS A 99 -1.05 22.26 -14.34
CA LYS A 99 -2.20 21.96 -15.21
C LYS A 99 -3.51 21.88 -14.45
N SER A 100 -3.50 21.33 -13.23
CA SER A 100 -4.70 21.15 -12.41
C SER A 100 -5.34 22.48 -11.97
N THR A 101 -4.59 23.57 -11.98
CA THR A 101 -5.11 24.91 -11.69
C THR A 101 -5.85 25.56 -12.86
N GLN A 102 -5.76 25.00 -14.06
CA GLN A 102 -6.39 25.57 -15.26
C GLN A 102 -7.87 25.16 -15.34
N PRO A 103 -8.76 26.08 -15.76
CA PRO A 103 -10.17 25.76 -15.94
C PRO A 103 -10.35 24.71 -17.05
N GLY A 104 -11.12 23.66 -16.76
CA GLY A 104 -11.37 22.57 -17.70
C GLY A 104 -10.39 21.40 -17.59
N TYR A 105 -9.49 21.40 -16.61
CA TYR A 105 -8.61 20.27 -16.35
C TYR A 105 -9.39 18.98 -16.09
N LYS A 106 -8.98 17.90 -16.74
CA LYS A 106 -9.46 16.55 -16.48
C LYS A 106 -8.27 15.69 -16.09
N PRO A 107 -8.26 15.07 -14.91
CA PRO A 107 -7.17 14.19 -14.51
C PRO A 107 -7.05 13.01 -15.47
N THR A 108 -5.84 12.60 -15.77
CA THR A 108 -5.59 11.41 -16.58
C THR A 108 -6.14 10.20 -15.83
N LYS A 109 -7.10 9.50 -16.42
CA LYS A 109 -7.61 8.26 -15.87
C LYS A 109 -6.48 7.24 -15.81
N MET A 110 -6.31 6.61 -14.67
CA MET A 110 -5.39 5.50 -14.54
C MET A 110 -6.06 4.24 -15.08
N GLU A 111 -5.53 3.66 -16.13
CA GLU A 111 -6.05 2.44 -16.78
C GLU A 111 -6.33 1.29 -15.79
N TYR A 112 -5.58 1.23 -14.68
CA TYR A 112 -5.76 0.16 -13.69
C TYR A 112 -6.98 0.34 -12.76
N LEU A 113 -7.66 1.48 -12.79
CA LEU A 113 -8.92 1.64 -12.04
C LEU A 113 -10.04 0.79 -12.67
N GLU A 114 -9.97 0.53 -13.97
CA GLU A 114 -10.89 -0.37 -14.65
C GLU A 114 -10.74 -1.81 -14.14
N ASP A 115 -9.50 -2.25 -13.86
CA ASP A 115 -9.23 -3.56 -13.26
C ASP A 115 -9.75 -3.69 -11.82
N ILE A 116 -9.74 -2.59 -11.04
CA ILE A 116 -10.24 -2.59 -9.66
C ILE A 116 -11.77 -2.65 -9.62
N GLU A 117 -12.46 -1.93 -10.48
CA GLU A 117 -13.91 -2.00 -10.60
C GLU A 117 -14.38 -3.41 -10.97
N TYR A 118 -13.60 -4.14 -11.78
CA TYR A 118 -13.87 -5.52 -12.13
C TYR A 118 -13.79 -6.46 -10.91
N TYR A 119 -12.78 -6.27 -10.04
CA TYR A 119 -12.64 -7.08 -8.82
C TYR A 119 -13.70 -6.75 -7.75
N GLU A 120 -14.13 -5.51 -7.63
CA GLU A 120 -15.22 -5.13 -6.72
C GLU A 120 -16.57 -5.69 -7.16
N ALA A 121 -16.79 -5.82 -8.47
CA ALA A 121 -18.02 -6.40 -9.04
C ALA A 121 -18.12 -7.93 -8.88
N GLU A 122 -17.00 -8.63 -8.67
CA GLU A 122 -16.95 -10.07 -8.45
C GLU A 122 -17.21 -10.50 -6.99
N TYR A 123 -17.16 -9.55 -6.03
CA TYR A 123 -17.59 -9.84 -4.66
C TYR A 123 -19.09 -9.54 -4.53
N PRO A 124 -19.97 -10.55 -4.65
CA PRO A 124 -21.38 -10.34 -4.34
C PRO A 124 -21.45 -9.86 -2.90
N GLU A 125 -22.20 -8.79 -2.68
CA GLU A 125 -22.56 -8.37 -1.32
C GLU A 125 -23.25 -9.58 -0.66
N GLU A 126 -22.50 -10.37 0.10
CA GLU A 126 -23.10 -11.28 1.04
C GLU A 126 -24.00 -10.43 1.94
N LYS A 127 -25.29 -10.66 1.79
CA LYS A 127 -26.34 -10.07 2.62
C LYS A 127 -25.82 -10.12 4.05
N ARG A 128 -25.48 -8.99 4.61
CA ARG A 128 -25.33 -8.81 6.05
C ARG A 128 -26.73 -9.04 6.63
N ASP A 129 -27.08 -10.30 6.86
CA ASP A 129 -28.22 -10.58 7.70
C ASP A 129 -27.95 -9.95 9.04
N GLY A 130 -28.82 -9.01 9.41
CA GLY A 130 -28.77 -8.19 10.62
C GLY A 130 -28.97 -9.00 11.90
N ARG A 131 -28.09 -9.96 12.16
CA ARG A 131 -27.90 -10.57 13.46
C ARG A 131 -26.73 -9.91 14.18
N LEU A 132 -26.97 -8.67 14.58
CA LEU A 132 -26.30 -8.16 15.76
C LEU A 132 -26.84 -9.01 16.91
N GLY A 133 -26.00 -9.91 17.41
CA GLY A 133 -26.32 -10.72 18.56
C GLY A 133 -26.68 -9.85 19.75
N GLU A 134 -27.97 -9.84 20.10
CA GLU A 134 -28.40 -9.56 21.45
C GLU A 134 -27.83 -10.66 22.34
N GLY A 135 -26.92 -10.31 23.20
CA GLY A 135 -26.40 -11.32 24.10
C GLY A 135 -25.35 -10.80 25.07
N LEU A 136 -25.81 -10.53 26.27
CA LEU A 136 -25.09 -10.65 27.54
C LEU A 136 -24.20 -9.48 27.96
N LEU A 137 -24.86 -8.56 28.64
CA LEU A 137 -24.26 -7.95 29.82
C LEU A 137 -24.95 -8.55 31.08
N PRO A 138 -24.17 -8.97 32.10
CA PRO A 138 -24.71 -9.31 33.39
C PRO A 138 -25.14 -8.08 34.17
#